data_24d34def32c02301fd2e9726c4d4ad6a
#
_entry.id   24d34def32c02301fd2e9726c4d4ad6a
#
_cell.length_a   1.000
_cell.length_b   1.000
_cell.length_c   1.000
_cell.angle_alpha   90.00
_cell.angle_beta   90.00
_cell.angle_gamma   90.00
#
_symmetry.space_group_name_H-M   'P 1'
#
loop_
_entity.id
_entity.type
_entity.pdbx_description
1 polymer ?
#
loop_
_entity_poly.entity_id
_entity_poly.type
_entity_poly.pdbx_seq_one_letter_code
_entity_poly.pdbx_strand_id
1 'polypeptide(L)'
;MSAPTEMPGHTRVAITICVILATLMQALDTTIANVALPYMQGSVSASQDEIAWVLTSYIVAAAIMTPPTGYLTSRFGLKRLFLVSIAGFTVSSVLCGMAQSLVQIVLFRVLQGLFGAALVPLSQTVLMNINSKERQGSAIALWGVAVMAGPVLGPVLGGWLTQAFSWRYVFYINVPVGILAFFGMMTFLSDTARNATAKLDWFGFGTLSLAIAAMQVLVDRGEELDWFGSGEIVAEAIIAVSALYLFLVHTFTAREPFVRLSLFRDANFTAGVMFIAIVGLTYYASLALQPPYLQNLMNYPIISAGLVLGPRGIGTMGSMLIVGRLIGRVDTRLLLALGLGLTAWSFYVMTGWTPDVSQRTIVVVGIIQGVGLGFIFVPLSVVTLSTLAPERRAEGAGLYSLSRNIGSSIGISVVNSLLTRNTQVNHAEIARSVTSVNRAFEDLTITQFWNPVGAAGRAALDAVVTQQAQIIAYMDDYKLLMIATLAAIPLLIIFKKPPRSAAADSMHVME
;
A
#
# COMPACT_ATOMS: atom_id res chain seq x y z
N MET A 1 -19.66 -27.47 24.28
CA MET A 1 -19.44 -26.57 23.13
C MET A 1 -19.66 -27.41 21.88
N SER A 2 -20.79 -27.23 21.20
CA SER A 2 -21.09 -27.92 19.93
C SER A 2 -20.01 -27.55 18.89
N ALA A 3 -19.49 -28.54 18.20
CA ALA A 3 -18.56 -28.35 17.06
C ALA A 3 -19.18 -27.32 16.10
N PRO A 4 -18.39 -26.37 15.56
CA PRO A 4 -18.90 -25.43 14.59
C PRO A 4 -19.42 -26.23 13.39
N THR A 5 -20.71 -26.16 13.14
CA THR A 5 -21.35 -26.72 11.94
C THR A 5 -20.58 -26.22 10.73
N GLU A 6 -19.95 -27.12 9.97
CA GLU A 6 -19.21 -26.73 8.77
C GLU A 6 -20.14 -25.98 7.81
N MET A 7 -19.78 -24.74 7.53
CA MET A 7 -20.51 -23.90 6.59
C MET A 7 -20.60 -24.58 5.22
N PRO A 8 -21.78 -24.65 4.58
CA PRO A 8 -21.93 -25.24 3.26
C PRO A 8 -20.92 -24.67 2.26
N GLY A 9 -20.33 -25.53 1.41
CA GLY A 9 -19.26 -25.11 0.49
C GLY A 9 -19.68 -23.95 -0.45
N HIS A 10 -20.92 -23.97 -0.95
CA HIS A 10 -21.46 -22.91 -1.82
C HIS A 10 -21.57 -21.57 -1.10
N THR A 11 -22.03 -21.56 0.16
CA THR A 11 -22.13 -20.33 0.98
C THR A 11 -20.74 -19.72 1.22
N ARG A 12 -19.75 -20.57 1.54
CA ARG A 12 -18.35 -20.12 1.72
C ARG A 12 -17.79 -19.52 0.45
N VAL A 13 -18.01 -20.13 -0.72
CA VAL A 13 -17.59 -19.60 -2.02
C VAL A 13 -18.27 -18.26 -2.30
N ALA A 14 -19.58 -18.15 -2.07
CA ALA A 14 -20.33 -16.91 -2.28
C ALA A 14 -19.79 -15.77 -1.40
N ILE A 15 -19.56 -16.01 -0.10
CA ILE A 15 -18.95 -15.01 0.79
C ILE A 15 -17.55 -14.63 0.30
N THR A 16 -16.74 -15.59 -0.11
CA THR A 16 -15.38 -15.31 -0.62
C THR A 16 -15.43 -14.41 -1.85
N ILE A 17 -16.33 -14.65 -2.79
CA ILE A 17 -16.52 -13.79 -3.98
C ILE A 17 -16.93 -12.37 -3.56
N CYS A 18 -17.90 -12.22 -2.65
CA CYS A 18 -18.35 -10.90 -2.19
C CYS A 18 -17.21 -10.12 -1.47
N VAL A 19 -16.42 -10.82 -0.67
CA VAL A 19 -15.22 -10.26 -0.01
C VAL A 19 -14.19 -9.79 -1.04
N ILE A 20 -13.94 -10.60 -2.07
CA ILE A 20 -13.03 -10.26 -3.17
C ILE A 20 -13.53 -9.03 -3.91
N LEU A 21 -14.83 -8.96 -4.24
CA LEU A 21 -15.43 -7.80 -4.91
C LEU A 21 -15.29 -6.52 -4.08
N ALA A 22 -15.57 -6.57 -2.77
CA ALA A 22 -15.41 -5.43 -1.88
C ALA A 22 -13.94 -4.97 -1.77
N THR A 23 -13.01 -5.91 -1.70
CA THR A 23 -11.58 -5.60 -1.67
C THR A 23 -11.08 -5.03 -3.00
N LEU A 24 -11.50 -5.62 -4.12
CA LEU A 24 -11.15 -5.16 -5.47
C LEU A 24 -11.66 -3.73 -5.71
N MET A 25 -12.89 -3.44 -5.32
CA MET A 25 -13.49 -2.11 -5.40
C MET A 25 -12.63 -1.07 -4.68
N GLN A 26 -12.22 -1.33 -3.44
CA GLN A 26 -11.37 -0.44 -2.66
C GLN A 26 -9.96 -0.33 -3.24
N ALA A 27 -9.37 -1.45 -3.68
CA ALA A 27 -8.02 -1.46 -4.25
C ALA A 27 -7.93 -0.75 -5.61
N LEU A 28 -8.96 -0.86 -6.44
CA LEU A 28 -9.07 -0.12 -7.69
C LEU A 28 -9.21 1.38 -7.43
N ASP A 29 -10.09 1.78 -6.50
CA ASP A 29 -10.38 3.18 -6.22
C ASP A 29 -9.12 3.97 -5.80
N THR A 30 -8.24 3.35 -5.02
CA THR A 30 -6.98 3.99 -4.59
C THR A 30 -6.00 4.29 -5.72
N THR A 31 -6.09 3.57 -6.84
CA THR A 31 -5.14 3.68 -7.95
C THR A 31 -5.73 4.31 -9.21
N ILE A 32 -7.02 4.06 -9.46
CA ILE A 32 -7.72 4.54 -10.65
C ILE A 32 -7.88 6.06 -10.65
N ALA A 33 -8.11 6.66 -9.46
CA ALA A 33 -8.26 8.10 -9.29
C ALA A 33 -6.99 8.88 -9.66
N ASN A 34 -5.81 8.31 -9.42
CA ASN A 34 -4.51 8.93 -9.73
C ASN A 34 -4.38 9.30 -11.22
N VAL A 35 -4.82 8.41 -12.11
CA VAL A 35 -4.74 8.62 -13.57
C VAL A 35 -5.71 9.68 -14.05
N ALA A 36 -6.81 9.88 -13.32
CA ALA A 36 -7.86 10.82 -13.67
C ALA A 36 -7.58 12.26 -13.15
N LEU A 37 -6.60 12.46 -12.24
CA LEU A 37 -6.32 13.77 -11.62
C LEU A 37 -6.14 14.91 -12.62
N PRO A 38 -5.35 14.80 -13.71
CA PRO A 38 -5.18 15.91 -14.66
C PRO A 38 -6.49 16.34 -15.33
N TYR A 39 -7.39 15.38 -15.57
CA TYR A 39 -8.71 15.65 -16.17
C TYR A 39 -9.68 16.23 -15.13
N MET A 40 -9.58 15.81 -13.87
CA MET A 40 -10.34 16.41 -12.76
C MET A 40 -9.92 17.87 -12.56
N GLN A 41 -8.61 18.14 -12.55
CA GLN A 41 -8.04 19.49 -12.37
C GLN A 41 -8.68 20.52 -13.30
N GLY A 42 -8.72 20.24 -14.59
CA GLY A 42 -9.36 21.12 -15.57
C GLY A 42 -10.87 21.27 -15.36
N SER A 43 -11.55 20.18 -14.92
CA SER A 43 -13.03 20.17 -14.76
C SER A 43 -13.51 20.91 -13.51
N VAL A 44 -12.71 20.95 -12.42
CA VAL A 44 -13.04 21.61 -11.15
C VAL A 44 -12.29 22.92 -10.95
N SER A 45 -11.55 23.39 -11.96
CA SER A 45 -10.76 24.63 -11.96
C SER A 45 -9.79 24.73 -10.77
N ALA A 46 -9.10 23.61 -10.46
CA ALA A 46 -8.14 23.53 -9.38
C ALA A 46 -6.70 23.78 -9.88
N SER A 47 -5.83 24.29 -9.01
CA SER A 47 -4.38 24.28 -9.25
C SER A 47 -3.78 22.88 -9.16
N GLN A 48 -2.51 22.71 -9.54
CA GLN A 48 -1.81 21.43 -9.48
C GLN A 48 -1.65 20.97 -8.02
N ASP A 49 -1.39 21.90 -7.09
CA ASP A 49 -1.22 21.60 -5.66
C ASP A 49 -2.57 21.27 -5.00
N GLU A 50 -3.62 21.98 -5.39
CA GLU A 50 -4.96 21.78 -4.83
C GLU A 50 -5.58 20.44 -5.25
N ILE A 51 -5.35 19.95 -6.49
CA ILE A 51 -5.94 18.71 -6.96
C ILE A 51 -5.39 17.48 -6.21
N ALA A 52 -4.19 17.55 -5.65
CA ALA A 52 -3.61 16.50 -4.83
C ALA A 52 -4.48 16.16 -3.61
N TRP A 53 -5.24 17.13 -3.08
CA TRP A 53 -6.16 16.91 -1.97
C TRP A 53 -7.24 15.86 -2.26
N VAL A 54 -7.57 15.60 -3.52
CA VAL A 54 -8.49 14.51 -3.90
C VAL A 54 -7.97 13.14 -3.47
N LEU A 55 -6.67 12.92 -3.48
CA LEU A 55 -6.04 11.69 -3.02
C LEU A 55 -5.74 11.72 -1.52
N THR A 56 -5.07 12.77 -1.07
CA THR A 56 -4.64 12.94 0.32
C THR A 56 -5.82 12.88 1.29
N SER A 57 -6.95 13.53 0.99
CA SER A 57 -8.13 13.51 1.84
C SER A 57 -8.70 12.09 2.04
N TYR A 58 -8.74 11.27 0.99
CA TYR A 58 -9.15 9.88 1.06
C TYR A 58 -8.18 9.06 1.93
N ILE A 59 -6.87 9.20 1.69
CA ILE A 59 -5.83 8.43 2.40
C ILE A 59 -5.84 8.77 3.89
N VAL A 60 -5.90 10.05 4.24
CA VAL A 60 -5.97 10.52 5.64
C VAL A 60 -7.22 9.98 6.33
N ALA A 61 -8.40 10.12 5.69
CA ALA A 61 -9.66 9.61 6.25
C ALA A 61 -9.64 8.09 6.45
N ALA A 62 -9.11 7.35 5.47
CA ALA A 62 -8.95 5.90 5.57
C ALA A 62 -7.95 5.51 6.67
N ALA A 63 -6.84 6.22 6.82
CA ALA A 63 -5.85 5.96 7.85
C ALA A 63 -6.41 6.17 9.27
N ILE A 64 -7.21 7.23 9.47
CA ILE A 64 -7.91 7.52 10.74
C ILE A 64 -8.92 6.43 11.09
N MET A 65 -9.71 5.95 10.10
CA MET A 65 -10.80 5.01 10.35
C MET A 65 -10.39 3.54 10.29
N THR A 66 -9.17 3.21 9.93
CA THR A 66 -8.67 1.82 9.93
C THR A 66 -8.52 1.25 11.35
N PRO A 67 -7.88 1.93 12.32
CA PRO A 67 -7.73 1.42 13.69
C PRO A 67 -9.04 1.11 14.43
N PRO A 68 -10.11 1.94 14.38
CA PRO A 68 -11.36 1.64 15.09
C PRO A 68 -12.16 0.46 14.53
N THR A 69 -11.72 -0.16 13.43
CA THR A 69 -12.42 -1.31 12.81
C THR A 69 -12.68 -2.44 13.81
N GLY A 70 -11.73 -2.74 14.69
CA GLY A 70 -11.88 -3.77 15.72
C GLY A 70 -12.97 -3.42 16.75
N TYR A 71 -12.96 -2.19 17.26
CA TYR A 71 -13.99 -1.69 18.17
C TYR A 71 -15.36 -1.68 17.48
N LEU A 72 -15.45 -1.14 16.28
CA LEU A 72 -16.71 -1.07 15.51
C LEU A 72 -17.27 -2.46 15.22
N THR A 73 -16.40 -3.42 14.90
CA THR A 73 -16.78 -4.84 14.71
C THR A 73 -17.35 -5.44 15.99
N SER A 74 -16.71 -5.21 17.13
CA SER A 74 -17.18 -5.66 18.42
C SER A 74 -18.53 -5.04 18.80
N ARG A 75 -18.68 -3.73 18.61
CA ARG A 75 -19.87 -2.97 18.99
C ARG A 75 -21.08 -3.25 18.12
N PHE A 76 -20.91 -3.23 16.79
CA PHE A 76 -22.01 -3.30 15.81
C PHE A 76 -22.16 -4.68 15.17
N GLY A 77 -21.18 -5.54 15.30
CA GLY A 77 -21.10 -6.84 14.64
C GLY A 77 -20.43 -6.73 13.25
N LEU A 78 -19.74 -7.80 12.85
CA LEU A 78 -18.94 -7.84 11.63
C LEU A 78 -19.79 -7.65 10.37
N LYS A 79 -20.93 -8.34 10.27
CA LYS A 79 -21.84 -8.23 9.11
C LYS A 79 -22.37 -6.81 8.91
N ARG A 80 -22.90 -6.19 9.97
CA ARG A 80 -23.46 -4.83 9.87
C ARG A 80 -22.40 -3.82 9.50
N LEU A 81 -21.24 -3.88 10.14
CA LEU A 81 -20.15 -2.96 9.82
C LEU A 81 -19.73 -3.12 8.35
N PHE A 82 -19.60 -4.36 7.87
CA PHE A 82 -19.20 -4.61 6.48
C PHE A 82 -20.25 -4.07 5.49
N LEU A 83 -21.53 -4.30 5.74
CA LEU A 83 -22.62 -3.78 4.90
C LEU A 83 -22.64 -2.24 4.88
N VAL A 84 -22.50 -1.60 6.04
CA VAL A 84 -22.43 -0.13 6.14
C VAL A 84 -21.21 0.41 5.40
N SER A 85 -20.06 -0.27 5.51
CA SER A 85 -18.83 0.12 4.79
C SER A 85 -19.00 0.01 3.27
N ILE A 86 -19.56 -1.10 2.76
CA ILE A 86 -19.80 -1.26 1.31
C ILE A 86 -20.82 -0.22 0.82
N ALA A 87 -21.96 -0.06 1.51
CA ALA A 87 -22.98 0.89 1.11
C ALA A 87 -22.47 2.34 1.15
N GLY A 88 -21.84 2.74 2.25
CA GLY A 88 -21.26 4.07 2.41
C GLY A 88 -20.19 4.37 1.39
N PHE A 89 -19.29 3.43 1.12
CA PHE A 89 -18.26 3.58 0.08
C PHE A 89 -18.89 3.75 -1.31
N THR A 90 -19.88 2.92 -1.64
CA THR A 90 -20.56 2.96 -2.95
C THR A 90 -21.30 4.29 -3.14
N VAL A 91 -22.04 4.75 -2.13
CA VAL A 91 -22.76 6.03 -2.16
C VAL A 91 -21.77 7.19 -2.27
N SER A 92 -20.71 7.20 -1.46
CA SER A 92 -19.67 8.23 -1.55
C SER A 92 -18.98 8.24 -2.91
N SER A 93 -18.80 7.08 -3.55
CA SER A 93 -18.27 6.96 -4.89
C SER A 93 -19.18 7.62 -5.93
N VAL A 94 -20.51 7.42 -5.83
CA VAL A 94 -21.48 8.13 -6.67
C VAL A 94 -21.37 9.64 -6.48
N LEU A 95 -21.29 10.10 -5.23
CA LEU A 95 -21.14 11.53 -4.91
C LEU A 95 -19.85 12.11 -5.51
N CYS A 96 -18.72 11.38 -5.43
CA CYS A 96 -17.47 11.80 -6.08
C CYS A 96 -17.65 11.99 -7.59
N GLY A 97 -18.33 11.06 -8.27
CA GLY A 97 -18.63 11.17 -9.70
C GLY A 97 -19.57 12.33 -10.05
N MET A 98 -20.42 12.76 -9.12
CA MET A 98 -21.33 13.89 -9.28
C MET A 98 -20.72 15.25 -8.90
N ALA A 99 -19.52 15.28 -8.34
CA ALA A 99 -18.88 16.51 -7.86
C ALA A 99 -18.69 17.54 -8.99
N GLN A 100 -18.95 18.82 -8.66
CA GLN A 100 -18.82 19.95 -9.57
C GLN A 100 -17.75 20.96 -9.13
N SER A 101 -17.19 20.80 -7.93
CA SER A 101 -16.13 21.66 -7.39
C SER A 101 -15.10 20.85 -6.62
N LEU A 102 -13.90 21.41 -6.44
CA LEU A 102 -12.83 20.80 -5.64
C LEU A 102 -13.29 20.50 -4.21
N VAL A 103 -13.97 21.44 -3.55
CA VAL A 103 -14.46 21.26 -2.18
C VAL A 103 -15.43 20.06 -2.08
N GLN A 104 -16.35 19.93 -3.04
CA GLN A 104 -17.27 18.80 -3.06
C GLN A 104 -16.55 17.47 -3.20
N ILE A 105 -15.64 17.35 -4.18
CA ILE A 105 -14.94 16.08 -4.40
C ILE A 105 -14.05 15.72 -3.21
N VAL A 106 -13.37 16.68 -2.59
CA VAL A 106 -12.56 16.46 -1.38
C VAL A 106 -13.43 15.97 -0.22
N LEU A 107 -14.57 16.61 0.05
CA LEU A 107 -15.49 16.17 1.10
C LEU A 107 -16.04 14.75 0.83
N PHE A 108 -16.41 14.45 -0.41
CA PHE A 108 -16.89 13.13 -0.78
C PHE A 108 -15.79 12.07 -0.72
N ARG A 109 -14.53 12.44 -1.01
CA ARG A 109 -13.36 11.58 -0.82
C ARG A 109 -13.09 11.29 0.66
N VAL A 110 -13.27 12.27 1.55
CA VAL A 110 -13.21 12.01 3.00
C VAL A 110 -14.26 10.98 3.39
N LEU A 111 -15.52 11.14 2.98
CA LEU A 111 -16.58 10.17 3.27
C LEU A 111 -16.24 8.78 2.71
N GLN A 112 -15.74 8.72 1.47
CA GLN A 112 -15.36 7.47 0.83
C GLN A 112 -14.20 6.79 1.57
N GLY A 113 -13.21 7.54 2.05
CA GLY A 113 -12.11 7.06 2.88
C GLY A 113 -12.58 6.49 4.22
N LEU A 114 -13.50 7.19 4.90
CA LEU A 114 -14.08 6.74 6.17
C LEU A 114 -14.77 5.38 6.03
N PHE A 115 -15.60 5.18 5.00
CA PHE A 115 -16.30 3.92 4.76
C PHE A 115 -15.40 2.85 4.15
N GLY A 116 -14.43 3.23 3.32
CA GLY A 116 -13.48 2.33 2.68
C GLY A 116 -12.47 1.70 3.62
N ALA A 117 -12.12 2.40 4.69
CA ALA A 117 -11.07 2.01 5.66
C ALA A 117 -11.24 0.59 6.21
N ALA A 118 -12.47 0.20 6.50
CA ALA A 118 -12.78 -1.10 7.11
C ALA A 118 -12.84 -2.26 6.10
N LEU A 119 -12.96 -2.00 4.79
CA LEU A 119 -13.20 -3.06 3.78
C LEU A 119 -12.07 -4.09 3.75
N VAL A 120 -10.82 -3.65 3.75
CA VAL A 120 -9.63 -4.54 3.70
C VAL A 120 -9.50 -5.38 5.00
N PRO A 121 -9.45 -4.79 6.21
CA PRO A 121 -9.31 -5.58 7.44
C PRO A 121 -10.51 -6.48 7.73
N LEU A 122 -11.75 -6.06 7.39
CA LEU A 122 -12.93 -6.91 7.52
C LEU A 122 -12.89 -8.08 6.53
N SER A 123 -12.42 -7.85 5.31
CA SER A 123 -12.23 -8.89 4.30
C SER A 123 -11.30 -9.99 4.79
N GLN A 124 -10.12 -9.62 5.32
CA GLN A 124 -9.19 -10.57 5.93
C GLN A 124 -9.84 -11.32 7.10
N THR A 125 -10.53 -10.60 7.99
CA THR A 125 -11.19 -11.18 9.17
C THR A 125 -12.26 -12.19 8.77
N VAL A 126 -13.11 -11.87 7.80
CA VAL A 126 -14.14 -12.78 7.29
C VAL A 126 -13.51 -14.05 6.73
N LEU A 127 -12.52 -13.92 5.85
CA LEU A 127 -11.85 -15.07 5.22
C LEU A 127 -11.14 -15.96 6.24
N MET A 128 -10.51 -15.37 7.26
CA MET A 128 -9.87 -16.14 8.34
C MET A 128 -10.89 -16.85 9.23
N ASN A 129 -12.11 -16.32 9.38
CA ASN A 129 -13.13 -16.89 10.25
C ASN A 129 -13.96 -17.97 9.56
N ILE A 130 -14.25 -17.87 8.25
CA ILE A 130 -15.07 -18.85 7.51
C ILE A 130 -14.26 -20.05 7.00
N ASN A 131 -12.94 -19.98 7.03
CA ASN A 131 -12.07 -21.05 6.55
C ASN A 131 -11.34 -21.75 7.70
N SER A 132 -11.21 -23.08 7.59
CA SER A 132 -10.36 -23.86 8.49
C SER A 132 -8.89 -23.47 8.38
N LYS A 133 -8.07 -23.74 9.40
CA LYS A 133 -6.65 -23.37 9.43
C LYS A 133 -5.88 -23.81 8.19
N GLU A 134 -6.22 -24.99 7.66
CA GLU A 134 -5.59 -25.59 6.46
C GLU A 134 -5.93 -24.82 5.17
N ARG A 135 -7.10 -24.16 5.14
CA ARG A 135 -7.61 -23.42 3.97
C ARG A 135 -7.38 -21.90 4.05
N GLN A 136 -6.98 -21.39 5.23
CA GLN A 136 -6.73 -19.96 5.40
C GLN A 136 -5.66 -19.42 4.45
N GLY A 137 -4.59 -20.19 4.20
CA GLY A 137 -3.55 -19.82 3.26
C GLY A 137 -4.08 -19.58 1.84
N SER A 138 -4.88 -20.50 1.32
CA SER A 138 -5.47 -20.39 -0.01
C SER A 138 -6.51 -19.26 -0.10
N ALA A 139 -7.30 -19.04 0.96
CA ALA A 139 -8.28 -17.96 1.01
C ALA A 139 -7.61 -16.58 1.02
N ILE A 140 -6.57 -16.39 1.82
CA ILE A 140 -5.79 -15.14 1.87
C ILE A 140 -4.99 -14.94 0.59
N ALA A 141 -4.51 -16.01 -0.05
CA ALA A 141 -3.86 -15.91 -1.35
C ALA A 141 -4.81 -15.37 -2.43
N LEU A 142 -6.03 -15.90 -2.50
CA LEU A 142 -7.04 -15.44 -3.45
C LEU A 142 -7.45 -13.98 -3.18
N TRP A 143 -7.59 -13.61 -1.91
CA TRP A 143 -7.83 -12.22 -1.51
C TRP A 143 -6.65 -11.30 -1.87
N GLY A 144 -5.41 -11.76 -1.67
CA GLY A 144 -4.21 -11.03 -2.06
C GLY A 144 -4.15 -10.75 -3.57
N VAL A 145 -4.62 -11.68 -4.40
CA VAL A 145 -4.78 -11.45 -5.85
C VAL A 145 -5.71 -10.28 -6.11
N ALA A 146 -6.83 -10.17 -5.40
CA ALA A 146 -7.76 -9.04 -5.55
C ALA A 146 -7.14 -7.71 -5.12
N VAL A 147 -6.38 -7.69 -4.01
CA VAL A 147 -5.64 -6.49 -3.56
C VAL A 147 -4.64 -6.03 -4.62
N MET A 148 -3.92 -6.97 -5.22
CA MET A 148 -2.89 -6.65 -6.24
C MET A 148 -3.49 -6.33 -7.61
N ALA A 149 -4.73 -6.72 -7.87
CA ALA A 149 -5.42 -6.35 -9.11
C ALA A 149 -5.63 -4.82 -9.22
N GLY A 150 -5.83 -4.12 -8.09
CA GLY A 150 -5.97 -2.67 -8.04
C GLY A 150 -4.82 -1.92 -8.72
N PRO A 151 -3.58 -2.03 -8.22
CA PRO A 151 -2.41 -1.38 -8.82
C PRO A 151 -2.13 -1.77 -10.27
N VAL A 152 -2.54 -2.97 -10.69
CA VAL A 152 -2.33 -3.46 -12.06
C VAL A 152 -3.41 -2.96 -13.02
N LEU A 153 -4.66 -3.10 -12.64
CA LEU A 153 -5.81 -2.75 -13.50
C LEU A 153 -6.20 -1.28 -13.40
N GLY A 154 -5.93 -0.63 -12.24
CA GLY A 154 -6.32 0.75 -11.99
C GLY A 154 -5.86 1.73 -13.06
N PRO A 155 -4.57 1.81 -13.39
CA PRO A 155 -4.08 2.73 -14.42
C PRO A 155 -4.67 2.45 -15.81
N VAL A 156 -4.82 1.18 -16.19
CA VAL A 156 -5.38 0.77 -17.49
C VAL A 156 -6.86 1.13 -17.59
N LEU A 157 -7.65 0.73 -16.58
CA LEU A 157 -9.08 1.03 -16.53
C LEU A 157 -9.33 2.53 -16.37
N GLY A 158 -8.55 3.21 -15.52
CA GLY A 158 -8.65 4.65 -15.30
C GLY A 158 -8.39 5.45 -16.55
N GLY A 159 -7.31 5.13 -17.26
CA GLY A 159 -6.98 5.75 -18.54
C GLY A 159 -8.06 5.52 -19.59
N TRP A 160 -8.52 4.27 -19.74
CA TRP A 160 -9.58 3.92 -20.68
C TRP A 160 -10.91 4.61 -20.36
N LEU A 161 -11.39 4.55 -19.12
CA LEU A 161 -12.65 5.18 -18.72
C LEU A 161 -12.61 6.70 -18.90
N THR A 162 -11.49 7.32 -18.55
CA THR A 162 -11.32 8.77 -18.64
C THR A 162 -11.30 9.25 -20.09
N GLN A 163 -10.65 8.51 -20.99
CA GLN A 163 -10.56 8.85 -22.40
C GLN A 163 -11.83 8.50 -23.18
N ALA A 164 -12.44 7.32 -22.92
CA ALA A 164 -13.61 6.86 -23.66
C ALA A 164 -14.91 7.55 -23.22
N PHE A 165 -15.01 7.96 -21.97
CA PHE A 165 -16.24 8.54 -21.40
C PHE A 165 -15.95 9.85 -20.66
N SER A 166 -15.54 9.77 -19.39
CA SER A 166 -15.21 10.92 -18.54
C SER A 166 -14.48 10.42 -17.29
N TRP A 167 -13.68 11.28 -16.65
CA TRP A 167 -13.07 10.98 -15.35
C TRP A 167 -14.09 10.56 -14.27
N ARG A 168 -15.35 10.97 -14.38
CA ARG A 168 -16.43 10.61 -13.44
C ARG A 168 -16.69 9.11 -13.39
N TYR A 169 -16.46 8.40 -14.48
CA TYR A 169 -16.67 6.96 -14.57
C TYR A 169 -15.65 6.16 -13.75
N VAL A 170 -14.51 6.75 -13.38
CA VAL A 170 -13.56 6.07 -12.46
C VAL A 170 -14.17 5.85 -11.07
N PHE A 171 -15.16 6.65 -10.71
CA PHE A 171 -15.94 6.46 -9.49
C PHE A 171 -17.18 5.59 -9.73
N TYR A 172 -17.88 5.78 -10.83
CA TYR A 172 -19.10 5.00 -11.12
C TYR A 172 -18.86 3.51 -11.34
N ILE A 173 -17.64 3.09 -11.70
CA ILE A 173 -17.29 1.66 -11.82
C ILE A 173 -17.48 0.90 -10.50
N ASN A 174 -17.40 1.59 -9.36
CA ASN A 174 -17.60 1.01 -8.04
C ASN A 174 -19.08 0.65 -7.77
N VAL A 175 -20.03 1.26 -8.48
CA VAL A 175 -21.47 1.09 -8.20
C VAL A 175 -21.94 -0.34 -8.47
N PRO A 176 -21.77 -0.93 -9.67
CA PRO A 176 -22.22 -2.29 -9.91
C PRO A 176 -21.51 -3.31 -9.02
N VAL A 177 -20.22 -3.11 -8.74
CA VAL A 177 -19.44 -4.00 -7.87
C VAL A 177 -19.93 -3.91 -6.42
N GLY A 178 -20.17 -2.69 -5.92
CA GLY A 178 -20.67 -2.43 -4.57
C GLY A 178 -22.07 -3.01 -4.36
N ILE A 179 -22.97 -2.87 -5.33
CA ILE A 179 -24.32 -3.45 -5.27
C ILE A 179 -24.26 -4.98 -5.16
N LEU A 180 -23.47 -5.63 -6.01
CA LEU A 180 -23.29 -7.08 -5.98
C LEU A 180 -22.67 -7.55 -4.66
N ALA A 181 -21.62 -6.88 -4.18
CA ALA A 181 -20.99 -7.18 -2.90
C ALA A 181 -21.95 -6.99 -1.72
N PHE A 182 -22.74 -5.90 -1.71
CA PHE A 182 -23.70 -5.59 -0.65
C PHE A 182 -24.79 -6.66 -0.53
N PHE A 183 -25.51 -6.95 -1.61
CA PHE A 183 -26.59 -7.94 -1.58
C PHE A 183 -26.08 -9.36 -1.32
N GLY A 184 -24.91 -9.71 -1.88
CA GLY A 184 -24.28 -10.99 -1.59
C GLY A 184 -23.90 -11.14 -0.11
N MET A 185 -23.24 -10.13 0.49
CA MET A 185 -22.90 -10.15 1.91
C MET A 185 -24.14 -10.11 2.80
N MET A 186 -25.17 -9.38 2.42
CA MET A 186 -26.44 -9.35 3.13
C MET A 186 -27.08 -10.74 3.20
N THR A 187 -27.03 -11.50 2.12
CA THR A 187 -27.67 -12.81 1.98
C THR A 187 -26.86 -13.92 2.66
N PHE A 188 -25.56 -13.97 2.42
CA PHE A 188 -24.75 -15.14 2.78
C PHE A 188 -23.97 -15.00 4.09
N LEU A 189 -23.62 -13.77 4.54
CA LEU A 189 -22.88 -13.60 5.78
C LEU A 189 -23.79 -13.63 6.98
N SER A 190 -23.48 -14.50 7.95
CA SER A 190 -24.22 -14.59 9.21
C SER A 190 -23.85 -13.46 10.17
N ASP A 191 -24.81 -13.06 11.02
CA ASP A 191 -24.55 -12.10 12.10
C ASP A 191 -23.56 -12.69 13.13
N THR A 192 -22.73 -11.83 13.67
CA THR A 192 -21.79 -12.18 14.75
C THR A 192 -22.26 -11.63 16.08
N ALA A 193 -21.82 -12.26 17.18
CA ALA A 193 -22.09 -11.77 18.52
C ALA A 193 -21.60 -10.32 18.69
N ARG A 194 -22.37 -9.50 19.41
CA ARG A 194 -22.09 -8.09 19.64
C ARG A 194 -21.84 -7.84 21.11
N ASN A 195 -20.89 -6.97 21.38
CA ASN A 195 -20.69 -6.46 22.72
C ASN A 195 -21.31 -5.07 22.85
N ALA A 196 -22.58 -5.03 23.28
CA ALA A 196 -23.32 -3.77 23.43
C ALA A 196 -22.73 -2.86 24.53
N THR A 197 -21.91 -3.39 25.43
CA THR A 197 -21.30 -2.63 26.53
C THR A 197 -19.91 -2.09 26.19
N ALA A 198 -19.35 -2.45 25.00
CA ALA A 198 -18.07 -1.93 24.56
C ALA A 198 -18.10 -0.39 24.49
N LYS A 199 -17.15 0.25 25.17
CA LYS A 199 -16.98 1.71 25.16
C LYS A 199 -15.81 2.07 24.26
N LEU A 200 -15.95 3.18 23.52
CA LEU A 200 -14.84 3.75 22.75
C LEU A 200 -13.99 4.60 23.69
N ASP A 201 -12.71 4.36 23.68
CA ASP A 201 -11.73 5.27 24.28
C ASP A 201 -11.55 6.47 23.31
N TRP A 202 -12.37 7.50 23.54
CA TRP A 202 -12.37 8.70 22.70
C TRP A 202 -11.06 9.46 22.74
N PHE A 203 -10.38 9.48 23.90
CA PHE A 203 -9.12 10.18 24.02
C PHE A 203 -8.00 9.43 23.27
N GLY A 204 -7.89 8.11 23.46
CA GLY A 204 -6.94 7.30 22.70
C GLY A 204 -7.19 7.32 21.19
N PHE A 205 -8.46 7.21 20.78
CA PHE A 205 -8.84 7.33 19.37
C PHE A 205 -8.51 8.72 18.81
N GLY A 206 -8.88 9.79 19.52
CA GLY A 206 -8.67 11.16 19.05
C GLY A 206 -7.19 11.52 18.91
N THR A 207 -6.37 11.16 19.91
CA THR A 207 -4.92 11.42 19.87
C THR A 207 -4.22 10.59 18.79
N LEU A 208 -4.57 9.31 18.63
CA LEU A 208 -4.03 8.49 17.53
C LEU A 208 -4.45 9.04 16.16
N SER A 209 -5.72 9.41 15.99
CA SER A 209 -6.23 9.97 14.75
C SER A 209 -5.53 11.27 14.37
N LEU A 210 -5.32 12.15 15.35
CA LEU A 210 -4.60 13.41 15.14
C LEU A 210 -3.13 13.16 14.78
N ALA A 211 -2.47 12.21 15.46
CA ALA A 211 -1.09 11.84 15.14
C ALA A 211 -0.96 11.29 13.71
N ILE A 212 -1.87 10.39 13.31
CA ILE A 212 -1.87 9.81 11.96
C ILE A 212 -2.17 10.88 10.91
N ALA A 213 -3.18 11.74 11.13
CA ALA A 213 -3.56 12.78 10.20
C ALA A 213 -2.41 13.77 9.96
N ALA A 214 -1.84 14.32 11.05
CA ALA A 214 -0.73 15.25 10.95
C ALA A 214 0.52 14.61 10.34
N MET A 215 0.84 13.35 10.69
CA MET A 215 1.95 12.63 10.09
C MET A 215 1.73 12.37 8.60
N GLN A 216 0.50 12.04 8.18
CA GLN A 216 0.19 11.78 6.78
C GLN A 216 0.31 13.05 5.94
N VAL A 217 -0.23 14.18 6.41
CA VAL A 217 -0.13 15.46 5.69
C VAL A 217 1.32 15.93 5.62
N LEU A 218 2.07 15.83 6.73
CA LEU A 218 3.50 16.14 6.78
C LEU A 218 4.28 15.33 5.72
N VAL A 219 4.03 14.04 5.63
CA VAL A 219 4.74 13.14 4.71
C VAL A 219 4.33 13.41 3.26
N ASP A 220 3.05 13.67 2.99
CA ASP A 220 2.53 13.92 1.64
C ASP A 220 2.99 15.27 1.09
N ARG A 221 3.05 16.33 1.94
CA ARG A 221 3.35 17.70 1.50
C ARG A 221 4.76 18.17 1.82
N GLY A 222 5.52 17.37 2.59
CA GLY A 222 6.86 17.74 3.04
C GLY A 222 7.79 18.14 1.90
N GLU A 223 7.80 17.38 0.81
CA GLU A 223 8.62 17.67 -0.37
C GLU A 223 8.22 18.97 -1.08
N GLU A 224 6.90 19.21 -1.24
CA GLU A 224 6.37 20.40 -1.91
C GLU A 224 6.67 21.69 -1.12
N LEU A 225 6.71 21.60 0.20
CA LEU A 225 6.86 22.72 1.12
C LEU A 225 8.27 22.89 1.70
N ASP A 226 9.27 22.25 1.12
CA ASP A 226 10.69 22.32 1.58
C ASP A 226 10.85 21.85 3.05
N TRP A 227 10.11 20.81 3.43
CA TRP A 227 10.23 20.13 4.73
C TRP A 227 10.23 21.14 5.90
N PHE A 228 11.21 21.03 6.80
CA PHE A 228 11.32 21.87 8.00
C PHE A 228 11.69 23.34 7.70
N GLY A 229 11.83 23.73 6.44
CA GLY A 229 11.87 25.12 6.01
C GLY A 229 10.51 25.80 6.11
N SER A 230 9.42 25.03 6.04
CA SER A 230 8.06 25.53 6.14
C SER A 230 7.54 25.51 7.58
N GLY A 231 6.94 26.65 8.02
CA GLY A 231 6.27 26.71 9.31
C GLY A 231 5.05 25.78 9.43
N GLU A 232 4.38 25.47 8.31
CA GLU A 232 3.27 24.52 8.24
C GLU A 232 3.76 23.11 8.59
N ILE A 233 4.81 22.62 7.93
CA ILE A 233 5.38 21.29 8.17
C ILE A 233 5.94 21.16 9.60
N VAL A 234 6.56 22.22 10.13
CA VAL A 234 7.02 22.24 11.53
C VAL A 234 5.83 22.12 12.51
N ALA A 235 4.73 22.84 12.24
CA ALA A 235 3.53 22.73 13.07
C ALA A 235 2.93 21.32 13.01
N GLU A 236 2.83 20.71 11.82
CA GLU A 236 2.35 19.35 11.64
C GLU A 236 3.24 18.34 12.35
N ALA A 237 4.57 18.49 12.30
CA ALA A 237 5.52 17.64 13.01
C ALA A 237 5.31 17.73 14.52
N ILE A 238 5.15 18.95 15.07
CA ILE A 238 4.87 19.17 16.48
C ILE A 238 3.54 18.51 16.89
N ILE A 239 2.49 18.69 16.08
CA ILE A 239 1.18 18.09 16.34
C ILE A 239 1.29 16.56 16.30
N ALA A 240 1.93 15.99 15.26
CA ALA A 240 2.09 14.55 15.10
C ALA A 240 2.84 13.92 16.30
N VAL A 241 3.99 14.50 16.68
CA VAL A 241 4.81 14.00 17.80
C VAL A 241 4.08 14.16 19.12
N SER A 242 3.46 15.32 19.37
CA SER A 242 2.74 15.58 20.63
C SER A 242 1.51 14.67 20.79
N ALA A 243 0.74 14.51 19.72
CA ALA A 243 -0.44 13.63 19.72
C ALA A 243 -0.04 12.15 19.88
N LEU A 244 1.05 11.71 19.23
CA LEU A 244 1.59 10.36 19.39
C LEU A 244 2.09 10.13 20.83
N TYR A 245 2.79 11.10 21.40
CA TYR A 245 3.22 11.02 22.80
C TYR A 245 2.03 10.89 23.75
N LEU A 246 1.00 11.73 23.62
CA LEU A 246 -0.21 11.66 24.43
C LEU A 246 -0.94 10.32 24.23
N PHE A 247 -1.01 9.81 23.01
CA PHE A 247 -1.59 8.49 22.71
C PHE A 247 -0.81 7.38 23.42
N LEU A 248 0.53 7.39 23.37
CA LEU A 248 1.35 6.37 24.00
C LEU A 248 1.20 6.42 25.52
N VAL A 249 1.33 7.59 26.14
CA VAL A 249 1.14 7.75 27.58
C VAL A 249 -0.24 7.25 28.00
N HIS A 250 -1.29 7.64 27.30
CA HIS A 250 -2.64 7.18 27.58
C HIS A 250 -2.78 5.66 27.43
N THR A 251 -2.24 5.08 26.35
CA THR A 251 -2.29 3.63 26.09
C THR A 251 -1.62 2.81 27.22
N PHE A 252 -0.56 3.32 27.83
CA PHE A 252 0.12 2.65 28.96
C PHE A 252 -0.55 2.87 30.31
N THR A 253 -1.36 3.92 30.47
CA THR A 253 -1.95 4.31 31.78
C THR A 253 -3.45 3.98 31.86
N ALA A 254 -4.17 3.91 30.74
CA ALA A 254 -5.60 3.66 30.70
C ALA A 254 -5.93 2.19 31.04
N ARG A 255 -7.06 1.98 31.74
CA ARG A 255 -7.56 0.62 32.06
C ARG A 255 -8.06 -0.14 30.83
N GLU A 256 -8.71 0.54 29.90
CA GLU A 256 -9.23 0.00 28.64
C GLU A 256 -8.77 0.88 27.48
N PRO A 257 -7.48 0.79 27.08
CA PRO A 257 -6.95 1.63 26.02
C PRO A 257 -7.56 1.26 24.66
N PHE A 258 -7.61 2.25 23.76
CA PHE A 258 -8.09 2.09 22.38
C PHE A 258 -7.36 0.96 21.63
N VAL A 259 -6.04 0.91 21.71
CA VAL A 259 -5.21 -0.18 21.19
C VAL A 259 -4.79 -1.07 22.36
N ARG A 260 -5.21 -2.31 22.34
CA ARG A 260 -4.92 -3.25 23.43
C ARG A 260 -3.48 -3.75 23.36
N LEU A 261 -2.64 -3.35 24.31
CA LEU A 261 -1.25 -3.81 24.40
C LEU A 261 -1.11 -5.34 24.50
N SER A 262 -2.16 -6.05 24.94
CA SER A 262 -2.17 -7.51 24.99
C SER A 262 -2.03 -8.18 23.59
N LEU A 263 -2.33 -7.49 22.50
CA LEU A 263 -2.08 -7.98 21.14
C LEU A 263 -0.58 -8.11 20.87
N PHE A 264 0.20 -7.17 21.36
CA PHE A 264 1.66 -7.15 21.18
C PHE A 264 2.43 -8.14 22.09
N ARG A 265 1.72 -8.85 22.97
CA ARG A 265 2.29 -10.01 23.69
C ARG A 265 2.42 -11.24 22.78
N ASP A 266 1.66 -11.31 21.72
CA ASP A 266 1.83 -12.33 20.69
C ASP A 266 3.03 -11.98 19.80
N ALA A 267 4.08 -12.81 19.85
CA ALA A 267 5.32 -12.56 19.12
C ALA A 267 5.11 -12.59 17.58
N ASN A 268 4.21 -13.44 17.07
CA ASN A 268 3.91 -13.51 15.65
C ASN A 268 3.15 -12.26 15.17
N PHE A 269 2.22 -11.77 16.00
CA PHE A 269 1.51 -10.54 15.68
C PHE A 269 2.47 -9.35 15.67
N THR A 270 3.29 -9.19 16.72
CA THR A 270 4.24 -8.07 16.82
C THR A 270 5.26 -8.08 15.68
N ALA A 271 5.88 -9.24 15.43
CA ALA A 271 6.81 -9.38 14.31
C ALA A 271 6.10 -9.10 12.97
N GLY A 272 4.89 -9.61 12.79
CA GLY A 272 4.11 -9.41 11.57
C GLY A 272 3.75 -7.97 11.29
N VAL A 273 3.38 -7.21 12.33
CA VAL A 273 3.08 -5.76 12.24
C VAL A 273 4.34 -4.95 11.87
N MET A 274 5.48 -5.27 12.48
CA MET A 274 6.77 -4.65 12.11
C MET A 274 7.17 -4.99 10.67
N PHE A 275 7.04 -6.26 10.31
CA PHE A 275 7.39 -6.73 8.99
C PHE A 275 6.55 -6.09 7.88
N ILE A 276 5.23 -6.01 8.09
CA ILE A 276 4.35 -5.41 7.07
C ILE A 276 4.59 -3.91 6.89
N ALA A 277 5.07 -3.20 7.93
CA ALA A 277 5.51 -1.82 7.80
C ALA A 277 6.74 -1.71 6.89
N ILE A 278 7.76 -2.59 7.06
CA ILE A 278 8.94 -2.61 6.21
C ILE A 278 8.59 -3.00 4.77
N VAL A 279 7.70 -3.97 4.58
CA VAL A 279 7.20 -4.36 3.26
C VAL A 279 6.41 -3.21 2.62
N GLY A 280 5.58 -2.52 3.39
CA GLY A 280 4.91 -1.29 2.97
C GLY A 280 5.92 -0.26 2.46
N LEU A 281 6.93 0.04 3.27
CA LEU A 281 7.99 0.98 2.94
C LEU A 281 8.70 0.60 1.63
N THR A 282 9.20 -0.61 1.51
CA THR A 282 10.05 -1.00 0.36
C THR A 282 9.24 -1.21 -0.92
N TYR A 283 8.07 -1.85 -0.81
CA TYR A 283 7.26 -2.20 -1.97
C TYR A 283 6.59 -0.97 -2.61
N TYR A 284 5.92 -0.12 -1.81
CA TYR A 284 5.21 1.04 -2.36
C TYR A 284 6.18 2.14 -2.80
N ALA A 285 7.33 2.30 -2.13
CA ALA A 285 8.41 3.16 -2.61
C ALA A 285 8.89 2.74 -4.01
N SER A 286 9.11 1.44 -4.22
CA SER A 286 9.45 0.91 -5.54
C SER A 286 8.36 1.15 -6.59
N LEU A 287 7.07 1.08 -6.20
CA LEU A 287 5.96 1.42 -7.09
C LEU A 287 5.93 2.90 -7.48
N ALA A 288 6.34 3.79 -6.58
CA ALA A 288 6.41 5.22 -6.85
C ALA A 288 7.59 5.61 -7.74
N LEU A 289 8.75 4.95 -7.60
CA LEU A 289 9.95 5.25 -8.37
C LEU A 289 9.92 4.78 -9.84
N GLN A 290 9.30 3.62 -10.11
CA GLN A 290 9.40 2.98 -11.43
C GLN A 290 8.70 3.73 -12.57
N PRO A 291 7.45 4.25 -12.42
CA PRO A 291 6.80 4.98 -13.50
C PRO A 291 7.54 6.25 -13.93
N PRO A 292 7.97 7.15 -13.01
CA PRO A 292 8.77 8.32 -13.39
C PRO A 292 10.12 7.96 -14.03
N TYR A 293 10.79 6.90 -13.58
CA TYR A 293 12.00 6.41 -14.19
C TYR A 293 11.80 6.08 -15.69
N LEU A 294 10.74 5.32 -16.00
CA LEU A 294 10.42 4.94 -17.39
C LEU A 294 9.99 6.15 -18.23
N GLN A 295 9.19 7.05 -17.65
CA GLN A 295 8.64 8.18 -18.40
C GLN A 295 9.65 9.30 -18.60
N ASN A 296 10.37 9.70 -17.54
CA ASN A 296 11.22 10.89 -17.56
C ASN A 296 12.67 10.59 -18.05
N LEU A 297 13.23 9.42 -17.72
CA LEU A 297 14.58 9.05 -18.11
C LEU A 297 14.64 8.22 -19.39
N MET A 298 13.67 7.31 -19.57
CA MET A 298 13.62 6.44 -20.76
C MET A 298 12.65 6.92 -21.84
N ASN A 299 11.92 8.02 -21.60
CA ASN A 299 10.95 8.62 -22.53
C ASN A 299 9.83 7.65 -22.98
N TYR A 300 9.43 6.70 -22.12
CA TYR A 300 8.31 5.82 -22.41
C TYR A 300 6.99 6.60 -22.33
N PRO A 301 6.09 6.46 -23.34
CA PRO A 301 4.71 6.92 -23.21
C PRO A 301 4.03 6.28 -21.98
N ILE A 302 3.12 6.99 -21.33
CA ILE A 302 2.45 6.56 -20.09
C ILE A 302 1.86 5.14 -20.23
N ILE A 303 1.17 4.87 -21.34
CA ILE A 303 0.56 3.55 -21.62
C ILE A 303 1.64 2.46 -21.72
N SER A 304 2.71 2.74 -22.45
CA SER A 304 3.82 1.80 -22.62
C SER A 304 4.53 1.52 -21.30
N ALA A 305 4.76 2.53 -20.47
CA ALA A 305 5.31 2.36 -19.13
C ALA A 305 4.41 1.44 -18.27
N GLY A 306 3.09 1.65 -18.30
CA GLY A 306 2.13 0.78 -17.62
C GLY A 306 2.16 -0.67 -18.09
N LEU A 307 2.25 -0.90 -19.42
CA LEU A 307 2.35 -2.24 -20.01
C LEU A 307 3.65 -2.97 -19.64
N VAL A 308 4.75 -2.24 -19.51
CA VAL A 308 6.06 -2.80 -19.11
C VAL A 308 6.08 -3.15 -17.61
N LEU A 309 5.40 -2.38 -16.77
CA LEU A 309 5.30 -2.63 -15.33
C LEU A 309 4.20 -3.63 -14.96
N GLY A 310 3.18 -3.79 -15.81
CA GLY A 310 2.04 -4.70 -15.58
C GLY A 310 2.40 -6.15 -15.26
N PRO A 311 3.37 -6.78 -15.96
CA PRO A 311 3.79 -8.17 -15.72
C PRO A 311 4.26 -8.47 -14.30
N ARG A 312 4.75 -7.48 -13.55
CA ARG A 312 5.01 -7.58 -12.12
C ARG A 312 3.78 -8.07 -11.33
N GLY A 313 2.61 -7.53 -11.66
CA GLY A 313 1.35 -7.94 -11.04
C GLY A 313 1.00 -9.40 -11.34
N ILE A 314 1.27 -9.88 -12.56
CA ILE A 314 1.08 -11.28 -12.94
C ILE A 314 1.99 -12.20 -12.09
N GLY A 315 3.26 -11.82 -11.93
CA GLY A 315 4.20 -12.52 -11.05
C GLY A 315 3.68 -12.60 -9.60
N THR A 316 3.17 -11.49 -9.07
CA THR A 316 2.61 -11.42 -7.72
C THR A 316 1.37 -12.32 -7.57
N MET A 317 0.40 -12.21 -8.48
CA MET A 317 -0.83 -13.00 -8.43
C MET A 317 -0.55 -14.50 -8.55
N GLY A 318 0.30 -14.89 -9.51
CA GLY A 318 0.67 -16.28 -9.72
C GLY A 318 1.38 -16.88 -8.49
N SER A 319 2.34 -16.17 -7.93
CA SER A 319 3.07 -16.61 -6.74
C SER A 319 2.18 -16.70 -5.50
N MET A 320 1.24 -15.77 -5.31
CA MET A 320 0.28 -15.82 -4.21
C MET A 320 -0.54 -17.12 -4.24
N LEU A 321 -1.03 -17.53 -5.42
CA LEU A 321 -1.79 -18.77 -5.57
C LEU A 321 -0.94 -20.01 -5.25
N ILE A 322 0.32 -20.04 -5.67
CA ILE A 322 1.27 -21.12 -5.36
C ILE A 322 1.53 -21.17 -3.85
N VAL A 323 1.89 -20.04 -3.27
CA VAL A 323 2.22 -19.92 -1.84
C VAL A 323 1.02 -20.25 -0.95
N GLY A 324 -0.19 -19.88 -1.36
CA GLY A 324 -1.41 -20.23 -0.64
C GLY A 324 -1.61 -21.74 -0.45
N ARG A 325 -1.07 -22.56 -1.39
CA ARG A 325 -1.07 -24.03 -1.28
C ARG A 325 0.13 -24.59 -0.49
N LEU A 326 1.21 -23.82 -0.42
CA LEU A 326 2.44 -24.21 0.29
C LEU A 326 2.34 -23.94 1.80
N ILE A 327 1.53 -22.95 2.21
CA ILE A 327 1.30 -22.65 3.63
C ILE A 327 0.76 -23.89 4.35
N GLY A 328 1.38 -24.22 5.49
CA GLY A 328 1.10 -25.42 6.27
C GLY A 328 1.92 -26.66 5.85
N ARG A 329 2.50 -26.67 4.64
CA ARG A 329 3.40 -27.74 4.17
C ARG A 329 4.86 -27.35 4.29
N VAL A 330 5.17 -26.08 4.06
CA VAL A 330 6.52 -25.51 4.12
C VAL A 330 6.60 -24.55 5.30
N ASP A 331 7.78 -24.46 5.92
CA ASP A 331 8.01 -23.50 7.01
C ASP A 331 7.82 -22.07 6.52
N THR A 332 6.96 -21.32 7.19
CA THR A 332 6.63 -19.93 6.84
C THR A 332 7.87 -19.04 6.75
N ARG A 333 8.88 -19.31 7.58
CA ARG A 333 10.15 -18.53 7.58
C ARG A 333 10.90 -18.71 6.27
N LEU A 334 10.92 -19.94 5.71
CA LEU A 334 11.57 -20.22 4.43
C LEU A 334 10.85 -19.52 3.27
N LEU A 335 9.51 -19.50 3.29
CA LEU A 335 8.72 -18.78 2.28
C LEU A 335 9.02 -17.28 2.33
N LEU A 336 9.03 -16.70 3.53
CA LEU A 336 9.36 -15.28 3.75
C LEU A 336 10.81 -14.97 3.33
N ALA A 337 11.77 -15.81 3.71
CA ALA A 337 13.19 -15.62 3.34
C ALA A 337 13.39 -15.67 1.83
N LEU A 338 12.73 -16.62 1.13
CA LEU A 338 12.76 -16.68 -0.33
C LEU A 338 12.17 -15.42 -0.96
N GLY A 339 11.01 -14.97 -0.46
CA GLY A 339 10.38 -13.75 -0.94
C GLY A 339 11.23 -12.50 -0.76
N LEU A 340 11.85 -12.32 0.42
CA LEU A 340 12.77 -11.22 0.70
C LEU A 340 14.03 -11.31 -0.18
N GLY A 341 14.58 -12.51 -0.35
CA GLY A 341 15.75 -12.74 -1.21
C GLY A 341 15.48 -12.36 -2.67
N LEU A 342 14.33 -12.78 -3.23
CA LEU A 342 13.92 -12.43 -4.60
C LEU A 342 13.69 -10.93 -4.76
N THR A 343 13.06 -10.28 -3.77
CA THR A 343 12.81 -8.84 -3.78
C THR A 343 14.13 -8.05 -3.67
N ALA A 344 15.02 -8.44 -2.76
CA ALA A 344 16.33 -7.82 -2.61
C ALA A 344 17.20 -8.01 -3.85
N TRP A 345 17.19 -9.21 -4.46
CA TRP A 345 17.87 -9.46 -5.72
C TRP A 345 17.33 -8.58 -6.86
N SER A 346 16.01 -8.39 -6.93
CA SER A 346 15.42 -7.49 -7.93
C SER A 346 15.90 -6.06 -7.74
N PHE A 347 15.95 -5.57 -6.51
CA PHE A 347 16.51 -4.24 -6.22
C PHE A 347 18.00 -4.17 -6.56
N TYR A 348 18.78 -5.22 -6.27
CA TYR A 348 20.18 -5.28 -6.66
C TYR A 348 20.36 -5.13 -8.18
N VAL A 349 19.57 -5.83 -8.98
CA VAL A 349 19.64 -5.66 -10.45
C VAL A 349 19.23 -4.25 -10.87
N MET A 350 18.26 -3.65 -10.20
CA MET A 350 17.82 -2.27 -10.49
C MET A 350 18.90 -1.22 -10.16
N THR A 351 19.85 -1.49 -9.24
CA THR A 351 20.97 -0.59 -8.98
C THR A 351 21.93 -0.44 -10.17
N GLY A 352 21.84 -1.31 -11.16
CA GLY A 352 22.61 -1.24 -12.40
C GLY A 352 21.81 -0.73 -13.59
N TRP A 353 20.58 -0.22 -13.40
CA TRP A 353 19.77 0.25 -14.50
C TRP A 353 20.28 1.58 -15.04
N THR A 354 20.42 1.63 -16.36
CA THR A 354 20.68 2.84 -17.14
C THR A 354 19.49 3.08 -18.08
N PRO A 355 19.35 4.25 -18.71
CA PRO A 355 18.29 4.49 -19.69
C PRO A 355 18.30 3.51 -20.89
N ASP A 356 19.42 2.81 -21.11
CA ASP A 356 19.57 1.82 -22.18
C ASP A 356 19.14 0.40 -21.75
N VAL A 357 18.66 0.22 -20.51
CA VAL A 357 18.21 -1.08 -20.03
C VAL A 357 17.09 -1.63 -20.93
N SER A 358 17.22 -2.90 -21.34
CA SER A 358 16.24 -3.50 -22.26
C SER A 358 14.87 -3.66 -21.58
N GLN A 359 13.81 -3.44 -22.34
CA GLN A 359 12.42 -3.68 -21.88
C GLN A 359 12.26 -5.09 -21.30
N ARG A 360 12.90 -6.09 -21.92
CA ARG A 360 12.87 -7.48 -21.44
C ARG A 360 13.44 -7.58 -20.02
N THR A 361 14.53 -6.90 -19.72
CA THR A 361 15.15 -6.90 -18.38
C THR A 361 14.18 -6.30 -17.36
N ILE A 362 13.55 -5.16 -17.67
CA ILE A 362 12.58 -4.51 -16.78
C ILE A 362 11.41 -5.45 -16.47
N VAL A 363 10.84 -6.08 -17.50
CA VAL A 363 9.73 -7.04 -17.35
C VAL A 363 10.13 -8.25 -16.51
N VAL A 364 11.29 -8.87 -16.79
CA VAL A 364 11.74 -10.07 -16.07
C VAL A 364 12.03 -9.75 -14.60
N VAL A 365 12.75 -8.65 -14.33
CA VAL A 365 13.05 -8.21 -12.96
C VAL A 365 11.76 -7.84 -12.22
N GLY A 366 10.81 -7.18 -12.90
CA GLY A 366 9.50 -6.88 -12.36
C GLY A 366 8.71 -8.14 -11.99
N ILE A 367 8.67 -9.16 -12.85
CA ILE A 367 8.01 -10.44 -12.55
C ILE A 367 8.65 -11.10 -11.32
N ILE A 368 9.98 -11.14 -11.24
CA ILE A 368 10.69 -11.76 -10.11
C ILE A 368 10.41 -10.99 -8.81
N GLN A 369 10.40 -9.66 -8.85
CA GLN A 369 10.03 -8.83 -7.71
C GLN A 369 8.57 -9.11 -7.29
N GLY A 370 7.66 -9.25 -8.25
CA GLY A 370 6.28 -9.62 -7.99
C GLY A 370 6.15 -11.00 -7.34
N VAL A 371 6.89 -11.99 -7.84
CA VAL A 371 6.97 -13.32 -7.22
C VAL A 371 7.45 -13.20 -5.78
N GLY A 372 8.52 -12.45 -5.52
CA GLY A 372 9.01 -12.18 -4.17
C GLY A 372 7.94 -11.63 -3.24
N LEU A 373 7.15 -10.64 -3.71
CA LEU A 373 6.07 -10.06 -2.92
C LEU A 373 5.00 -11.08 -2.56
N GLY A 374 4.59 -11.96 -3.48
CA GLY A 374 3.59 -13.00 -3.17
C GLY A 374 4.08 -13.99 -2.11
N PHE A 375 5.38 -14.33 -2.14
CA PHE A 375 6.03 -15.16 -1.12
C PHE A 375 6.16 -14.45 0.25
N ILE A 376 6.05 -13.12 0.30
CA ILE A 376 6.03 -12.35 1.56
C ILE A 376 4.60 -12.15 2.04
N PHE A 377 3.72 -11.59 1.21
CA PHE A 377 2.45 -11.03 1.63
C PHE A 377 1.48 -12.08 2.20
N VAL A 378 1.34 -13.24 1.54
CA VAL A 378 0.38 -14.27 1.96
C VAL A 378 0.84 -14.96 3.25
N PRO A 379 2.09 -15.48 3.37
CA PRO A 379 2.52 -16.11 4.61
C PRO A 379 2.54 -15.15 5.79
N LEU A 380 2.95 -13.89 5.55
CA LEU A 380 3.00 -12.86 6.57
C LEU A 380 1.59 -12.56 7.13
N SER A 381 0.61 -12.35 6.25
CA SER A 381 -0.78 -12.11 6.65
C SER A 381 -1.35 -13.27 7.47
N VAL A 382 -1.10 -14.51 7.02
CA VAL A 382 -1.60 -15.72 7.71
C VAL A 382 -0.93 -15.88 9.08
N VAL A 383 0.41 -15.83 9.17
CA VAL A 383 1.11 -16.04 10.43
C VAL A 383 0.81 -14.96 11.47
N THR A 384 0.63 -13.72 11.02
CA THR A 384 0.31 -12.59 11.90
C THR A 384 -1.07 -12.70 12.54
N LEU A 385 -2.08 -13.13 11.77
CA LEU A 385 -3.47 -13.13 12.21
C LEU A 385 -3.95 -14.49 12.74
N SER A 386 -3.31 -15.60 12.37
CA SER A 386 -3.76 -16.95 12.72
C SER A 386 -3.61 -17.29 14.22
N THR A 387 -2.68 -16.64 14.91
CA THR A 387 -2.44 -16.81 16.35
C THR A 387 -3.43 -16.03 17.21
N LEU A 388 -4.10 -15.03 16.62
CA LEU A 388 -5.08 -14.22 17.34
C LEU A 388 -6.41 -14.96 17.51
N ALA A 389 -7.05 -14.77 18.68
CA ALA A 389 -8.41 -15.20 18.92
C ALA A 389 -9.37 -14.57 17.90
N PRO A 390 -10.43 -15.30 17.45
CA PRO A 390 -11.35 -14.82 16.40
C PRO A 390 -11.94 -13.44 16.69
N GLU A 391 -12.24 -13.14 17.96
CA GLU A 391 -12.83 -11.87 18.41
C GLU A 391 -11.85 -10.69 18.27
N ARG A 392 -10.53 -10.96 18.23
CA ARG A 392 -9.47 -9.95 18.12
C ARG A 392 -8.89 -9.80 16.71
N ARG A 393 -9.27 -10.66 15.78
CA ARG A 393 -8.73 -10.63 14.41
C ARG A 393 -9.04 -9.34 13.66
N ALA A 394 -10.22 -8.77 13.87
CA ALA A 394 -10.58 -7.49 13.25
C ALA A 394 -9.71 -6.33 13.76
N GLU A 395 -9.43 -6.29 15.08
CA GLU A 395 -8.52 -5.31 15.68
C GLU A 395 -7.08 -5.52 15.16
N GLY A 396 -6.62 -6.77 15.14
CA GLY A 396 -5.30 -7.12 14.60
C GLY A 396 -5.15 -6.80 13.12
N ALA A 397 -6.16 -7.10 12.29
CA ALA A 397 -6.14 -6.79 10.86
C ALA A 397 -6.16 -5.27 10.59
N GLY A 398 -6.89 -4.51 11.43
CA GLY A 398 -6.86 -3.04 11.39
C GLY A 398 -5.46 -2.48 11.65
N LEU A 399 -4.81 -2.92 12.74
CA LEU A 399 -3.44 -2.50 13.07
C LEU A 399 -2.41 -2.95 12.03
N TYR A 400 -2.54 -4.17 11.50
CA TYR A 400 -1.72 -4.68 10.42
C TYR A 400 -1.83 -3.82 9.15
N SER A 401 -3.05 -3.45 8.76
CA SER A 401 -3.31 -2.58 7.60
C SER A 401 -2.80 -1.16 7.84
N LEU A 402 -2.99 -0.61 9.05
CA LEU A 402 -2.46 0.70 9.45
C LEU A 402 -0.94 0.72 9.33
N SER A 403 -0.25 -0.28 9.90
CA SER A 403 1.22 -0.36 9.85
C SER A 403 1.75 -0.44 8.43
N ARG A 404 1.08 -1.20 7.56
CA ARG A 404 1.41 -1.23 6.12
C ARG A 404 1.27 0.15 5.49
N ASN A 405 0.17 0.86 5.75
CA ASN A 405 -0.10 2.16 5.15
C ASN A 405 0.90 3.22 5.64
N ILE A 406 1.21 3.25 6.95
CA ILE A 406 2.25 4.13 7.51
C ILE A 406 3.62 3.83 6.88
N GLY A 407 3.99 2.56 6.79
CA GLY A 407 5.23 2.14 6.12
C GLY A 407 5.28 2.61 4.66
N SER A 408 4.16 2.45 3.93
CA SER A 408 4.00 2.90 2.54
C SER A 408 4.22 4.40 2.39
N SER A 409 3.55 5.22 3.19
CA SER A 409 3.67 6.68 3.13
C SER A 409 5.09 7.15 3.44
N ILE A 410 5.69 6.63 4.52
CA ILE A 410 7.08 6.94 4.88
C ILE A 410 8.03 6.51 3.75
N GLY A 411 7.84 5.31 3.19
CA GLY A 411 8.70 4.80 2.13
C GLY A 411 8.68 5.65 0.87
N ILE A 412 7.49 6.02 0.40
CA ILE A 412 7.33 6.89 -0.78
C ILE A 412 7.97 8.26 -0.54
N SER A 413 7.71 8.87 0.62
CA SER A 413 8.26 10.17 0.94
C SER A 413 9.78 10.16 1.06
N VAL A 414 10.34 9.16 1.74
CA VAL A 414 11.80 9.03 1.90
C VAL A 414 12.49 8.89 0.55
N VAL A 415 12.01 8.01 -0.35
CA VAL A 415 12.66 7.86 -1.66
C VAL A 415 12.50 9.08 -2.54
N ASN A 416 11.35 9.77 -2.53
CA ASN A 416 11.17 10.99 -3.31
C ASN A 416 12.11 12.09 -2.83
N SER A 417 12.20 12.33 -1.51
CA SER A 417 13.10 13.32 -0.94
C SER A 417 14.58 12.99 -1.20
N LEU A 418 14.94 11.72 -1.10
CA LEU A 418 16.32 11.29 -1.40
C LEU A 418 16.62 11.44 -2.89
N LEU A 419 15.65 11.10 -3.76
CA LEU A 419 15.79 11.27 -5.21
C LEU A 419 16.07 12.74 -5.56
N THR A 420 15.25 13.67 -5.02
CA THR A 420 15.43 15.12 -5.25
C THR A 420 16.77 15.59 -4.70
N ARG A 421 17.07 15.29 -3.44
CA ARG A 421 18.31 15.70 -2.77
C ARG A 421 19.56 15.13 -3.48
N ASN A 422 19.57 13.82 -3.74
CA ASN A 422 20.69 13.16 -4.38
C ASN A 422 20.88 13.65 -5.82
N THR A 423 19.79 13.95 -6.54
CA THR A 423 19.90 14.59 -7.85
C THR A 423 20.62 15.94 -7.76
N GLN A 424 20.26 16.79 -6.80
CA GLN A 424 20.91 18.10 -6.61
C GLN A 424 22.40 17.96 -6.23
N VAL A 425 22.71 17.04 -5.30
CA VAL A 425 24.10 16.78 -4.86
C VAL A 425 24.93 16.24 -6.01
N ASN A 426 24.45 15.21 -6.72
CA ASN A 426 25.14 14.60 -7.85
C ASN A 426 25.29 15.58 -9.01
N HIS A 427 24.26 16.40 -9.29
CA HIS A 427 24.33 17.46 -10.28
C HIS A 427 25.47 18.45 -9.96
N ALA A 428 25.54 18.94 -8.73
CA ALA A 428 26.56 19.87 -8.30
C ALA A 428 27.98 19.24 -8.38
N GLU A 429 28.12 17.95 -8.08
CA GLU A 429 29.37 17.22 -8.15
C GLU A 429 29.83 17.01 -9.60
N ILE A 430 28.94 16.54 -10.48
CA ILE A 430 29.22 16.34 -11.90
C ILE A 430 29.55 17.70 -12.56
N ALA A 431 28.77 18.74 -12.27
CA ALA A 431 28.95 20.09 -12.82
C ALA A 431 30.34 20.69 -12.51
N ARG A 432 30.93 20.34 -11.35
CA ARG A 432 32.32 20.78 -11.00
C ARG A 432 33.37 20.29 -12.00
N SER A 433 33.14 19.14 -12.64
CA SER A 433 34.04 18.58 -13.64
C SER A 433 33.83 19.18 -15.04
N VAL A 434 32.68 19.84 -15.28
CA VAL A 434 32.33 20.47 -16.55
C VAL A 434 32.88 21.90 -16.59
N THR A 435 34.19 22.02 -16.84
CA THR A 435 34.87 23.32 -16.93
C THR A 435 35.27 23.61 -18.38
N SER A 436 35.39 24.88 -18.75
CA SER A 436 35.79 25.30 -20.10
C SER A 436 37.20 24.84 -20.50
N VAL A 437 38.03 24.45 -19.52
CA VAL A 437 39.39 23.92 -19.75
C VAL A 437 39.43 22.39 -19.78
N ASN A 438 38.27 21.70 -19.71
CA ASN A 438 38.25 20.25 -19.82
C ASN A 438 38.61 19.83 -21.26
N ARG A 439 39.59 18.93 -21.41
CA ARG A 439 40.06 18.44 -22.70
C ARG A 439 38.96 17.84 -23.60
N ALA A 440 37.88 17.34 -23.02
CA ALA A 440 36.74 16.87 -23.81
C ALA A 440 36.14 17.96 -24.73
N PHE A 441 36.26 19.23 -24.35
CA PHE A 441 35.77 20.35 -25.16
C PHE A 441 36.77 20.85 -26.21
N GLU A 442 37.94 20.23 -26.36
CA GLU A 442 38.82 20.43 -27.48
C GLU A 442 38.32 19.70 -28.74
N ASP A 443 37.44 18.69 -28.57
CA ASP A 443 36.83 17.97 -29.69
C ASP A 443 35.65 18.78 -30.25
N LEU A 444 35.81 19.16 -31.55
CA LEU A 444 34.80 19.93 -32.28
C LEU A 444 33.45 19.18 -32.43
N THR A 445 33.45 17.85 -32.42
CA THR A 445 32.22 17.05 -32.51
C THR A 445 31.38 17.16 -31.23
N ILE A 446 32.02 17.29 -30.08
CA ILE A 446 31.40 17.48 -28.77
C ILE A 446 30.90 18.92 -28.65
N THR A 447 31.75 19.93 -28.96
CA THR A 447 31.40 21.34 -28.82
C THR A 447 30.35 21.82 -29.81
N GLN A 448 30.07 21.10 -30.88
CA GLN A 448 28.99 21.39 -31.77
C GLN A 448 27.60 21.32 -31.06
N PHE A 449 27.44 20.40 -30.12
CA PHE A 449 26.18 20.19 -29.38
C PHE A 449 26.26 20.71 -27.94
N TRP A 450 27.43 20.57 -27.28
CA TRP A 450 27.65 20.86 -25.86
C TRP A 450 28.74 21.91 -25.65
N ASN A 451 28.47 23.10 -26.18
CA ASN A 451 29.44 24.19 -26.07
C ASN A 451 29.32 24.90 -24.70
N PRO A 452 30.34 24.84 -23.84
CA PRO A 452 30.31 25.45 -22.50
C PRO A 452 30.26 26.98 -22.52
N VAL A 453 30.59 27.62 -23.63
CA VAL A 453 30.64 29.07 -23.80
C VAL A 453 29.27 29.65 -24.20
N GLY A 454 28.55 28.98 -25.08
CA GLY A 454 27.24 29.42 -25.58
C GLY A 454 26.10 29.10 -24.61
N ALA A 455 25.08 29.97 -24.55
CA ALA A 455 23.91 29.76 -23.69
C ALA A 455 23.16 28.45 -24.02
N ALA A 456 22.93 28.15 -25.31
CA ALA A 456 22.30 26.93 -25.76
C ALA A 456 23.13 25.66 -25.40
N GLY A 457 24.45 25.73 -25.58
CA GLY A 457 25.34 24.63 -25.26
C GLY A 457 25.42 24.37 -23.74
N ARG A 458 25.41 25.43 -22.91
CA ARG A 458 25.29 25.28 -21.43
C ARG A 458 23.99 24.65 -21.02
N ALA A 459 22.86 25.04 -21.62
CA ALA A 459 21.57 24.43 -21.33
C ALA A 459 21.53 22.94 -21.73
N ALA A 460 22.14 22.57 -22.87
CA ALA A 460 22.26 21.19 -23.28
C ALA A 460 23.14 20.36 -22.34
N LEU A 461 24.27 20.93 -21.88
CA LEU A 461 25.13 20.32 -20.87
C LEU A 461 24.44 20.14 -19.53
N ASP A 462 23.72 21.15 -19.05
CA ASP A 462 22.95 21.11 -17.83
C ASP A 462 21.89 20.00 -17.86
N ALA A 463 21.20 19.84 -18.98
CA ALA A 463 20.24 18.76 -19.19
C ALA A 463 20.89 17.37 -19.09
N VAL A 464 22.07 17.18 -19.70
CA VAL A 464 22.80 15.90 -19.62
C VAL A 464 23.32 15.64 -18.20
N VAL A 465 23.87 16.66 -17.54
CA VAL A 465 24.33 16.56 -16.15
C VAL A 465 23.18 16.21 -15.22
N THR A 466 22.04 16.87 -15.38
CA THR A 466 20.82 16.58 -14.62
C THR A 466 20.35 15.14 -14.84
N GLN A 467 20.32 14.67 -16.10
CA GLN A 467 19.94 13.29 -16.41
C GLN A 467 20.88 12.28 -15.75
N GLN A 468 22.18 12.49 -15.82
CA GLN A 468 23.16 11.60 -15.17
C GLN A 468 23.03 11.61 -13.64
N ALA A 469 22.82 12.80 -13.07
CA ALA A 469 22.60 12.96 -11.63
C ALA A 469 21.33 12.21 -11.17
N GLN A 470 20.27 12.28 -11.96
CA GLN A 470 19.02 11.53 -11.69
C GLN A 470 19.23 10.02 -11.75
N ILE A 471 19.96 9.52 -12.76
CA ILE A 471 20.25 8.09 -12.88
C ILE A 471 20.96 7.59 -11.62
N ILE A 472 22.00 8.29 -11.17
CA ILE A 472 22.74 7.93 -9.96
C ILE A 472 21.80 7.96 -8.73
N ALA A 473 20.95 8.98 -8.61
CA ALA A 473 20.00 9.11 -7.52
C ALA A 473 18.99 7.93 -7.48
N TYR A 474 18.47 7.48 -8.62
CA TYR A 474 17.63 6.27 -8.70
C TYR A 474 18.39 5.00 -8.29
N MET A 475 19.66 4.86 -8.70
CA MET A 475 20.49 3.72 -8.30
C MET A 475 20.68 3.68 -6.77
N ASP A 476 20.91 4.83 -6.13
CA ASP A 476 21.04 4.95 -4.69
C ASP A 476 19.74 4.61 -3.96
N ASP A 477 18.59 5.03 -4.47
CA ASP A 477 17.29 4.67 -3.92
C ASP A 477 17.02 3.16 -4.01
N TYR A 478 17.30 2.52 -5.16
CA TYR A 478 17.17 1.06 -5.25
C TYR A 478 18.13 0.33 -4.31
N LYS A 479 19.33 0.86 -4.10
CA LYS A 479 20.29 0.34 -3.13
C LYS A 479 19.77 0.45 -1.69
N LEU A 480 19.15 1.59 -1.34
CA LEU A 480 18.49 1.77 -0.04
C LEU A 480 17.38 0.74 0.17
N LEU A 481 16.51 0.56 -0.83
CA LEU A 481 15.42 -0.41 -0.77
C LEU A 481 15.94 -1.85 -0.66
N MET A 482 17.03 -2.18 -1.32
CA MET A 482 17.72 -3.47 -1.18
C MET A 482 18.19 -3.68 0.27
N ILE A 483 18.91 -2.69 0.82
CA ILE A 483 19.42 -2.76 2.20
C ILE A 483 18.29 -2.89 3.20
N ALA A 484 17.23 -2.10 3.07
CA ALA A 484 16.05 -2.16 3.94
C ALA A 484 15.35 -3.54 3.87
N THR A 485 15.27 -4.13 2.66
CA THR A 485 14.71 -5.47 2.48
C THR A 485 15.58 -6.55 3.12
N LEU A 486 16.91 -6.47 2.97
CA LEU A 486 17.85 -7.40 3.61
C LEU A 486 17.85 -7.26 5.13
N ALA A 487 17.75 -6.04 5.65
CA ALA A 487 17.66 -5.76 7.08
C ALA A 487 16.41 -6.36 7.75
N ALA A 488 15.38 -6.69 6.97
CA ALA A 488 14.22 -7.41 7.47
C ALA A 488 14.46 -8.92 7.68
N ILE A 489 15.45 -9.53 7.04
CA ILE A 489 15.70 -10.99 7.12
C ILE A 489 15.95 -11.47 8.56
N PRO A 490 16.77 -10.81 9.39
CA PRO A 490 17.00 -11.25 10.78
C PRO A 490 15.72 -11.29 11.63
N LEU A 491 14.73 -10.45 11.32
CA LEU A 491 13.45 -10.45 12.05
C LEU A 491 12.66 -11.76 11.88
N LEU A 492 12.98 -12.58 10.85
CA LEU A 492 12.36 -13.89 10.64
C LEU A 492 12.56 -14.84 11.82
N ILE A 493 13.61 -14.65 12.63
CA ILE A 493 13.92 -15.46 13.82
C ILE A 493 12.82 -15.32 14.87
N ILE A 494 12.16 -14.15 14.93
CA ILE A 494 11.14 -13.85 15.95
C ILE A 494 9.86 -14.66 15.72
N PHE A 495 9.53 -15.03 14.47
CA PHE A 495 8.34 -15.81 14.18
C PHE A 495 8.41 -17.20 14.84
N LYS A 496 7.36 -17.58 15.54
CA LYS A 496 7.21 -18.91 16.14
C LYS A 496 6.32 -19.76 15.24
N LYS A 497 6.64 -21.05 15.13
CA LYS A 497 5.76 -21.99 14.44
C LYS A 497 4.38 -21.97 15.12
N PRO A 498 3.28 -21.80 14.37
CA PRO A 498 1.96 -21.93 14.97
C PRO A 498 1.82 -23.35 15.53
N PRO A 499 1.19 -23.52 16.73
CA PRO A 499 1.00 -24.84 17.31
C PRO A 499 0.23 -25.73 16.33
N ARG A 500 0.79 -26.92 16.01
CA ARG A 500 0.09 -27.95 15.24
C ARG A 500 -1.24 -28.24 15.94
N SER A 501 -2.33 -28.32 15.18
CA SER A 501 -3.62 -28.73 15.72
C SER A 501 -3.49 -30.13 16.33
N ALA A 502 -3.89 -30.29 17.59
CA ALA A 502 -3.87 -31.58 18.31
C ALA A 502 -4.72 -32.69 17.65
N ALA A 503 -5.44 -32.39 16.59
CA ALA A 503 -6.19 -33.37 15.79
C ALA A 503 -5.30 -34.28 14.92
N ALA A 504 -4.02 -33.93 14.69
CA ALA A 504 -3.11 -34.78 13.93
C ALA A 504 -2.42 -35.85 14.82
N ASP A 505 -2.29 -35.61 16.13
CA ASP A 505 -1.67 -36.55 17.06
C ASP A 505 -2.62 -37.66 17.49
N SER A 506 -3.94 -37.49 17.37
CA SER A 506 -4.91 -38.51 17.72
C SER A 506 -5.09 -39.60 16.67
N MET A 507 -4.59 -39.41 15.44
CA MET A 507 -4.60 -40.46 14.39
C MET A 507 -3.37 -41.36 14.42
N HIS A 508 -2.28 -40.97 15.10
CA HIS A 508 -1.09 -41.81 15.23
C HIS A 508 -1.06 -42.66 16.52
N VAL A 509 -2.10 -42.61 17.34
CA VAL A 509 -2.22 -43.42 18.56
C VAL A 509 -3.24 -44.56 18.37
N MET A 510 -3.84 -44.69 17.19
CA MET A 510 -4.77 -45.79 16.83
C MET A 510 -4.27 -46.69 15.69
N GLU A 511 -2.97 -46.77 15.43
CA GLU A 511 -2.35 -47.85 14.65
C GLU A 511 -1.46 -48.73 15.51
#